data_a13e1dcd20fb7b4dd481fdd3e6339fff
#
_entry.id   a13e1dcd20fb7b4dd481fdd3e6339fff
#
_cell.length_a   1.000
_cell.length_b   1.000
_cell.length_c   1.000
_cell.angle_alpha   90.00
_cell.angle_beta   90.00
_cell.angle_gamma   90.00
#
_symmetry.space_group_name_H-M   'P 1'
#
loop_
_entity.id
_entity.type
_entity.pdbx_description
1 polymer ?
#
loop_
_entity_poly.entity_id
_entity_poly.type
_entity_poly.pdbx_seq_one_letter_code
_entity_poly.pdbx_strand_id
1 'polypeptide(L)'
;NVNGTTVTVNAVGKGNATITVSVAEGTNYTAPANKTCSVSVTLPTTTLNDNDWDTISEASAAGTADDYWAVGDTKSIVINGNVVGFGITNLTVNVFILGFNHNASREGSNRIHFQIGKIGATPVALCDSQYGSSGSSQGFRMNTSNTNNGGWASSYMRNTVLGNGGTPSSPTANSLMAALPSALRAVMKAVTKYTDNVGNDTGNVQSNVTSTQDYLFLLAEFEVFGTRNWANSYEQNYQVQYAYYQAGNSRIAYRHTSTASAVWWWLRSPNYTNT
;
A
#
# COMPACT_ATOMS: atom_id res chain seq x y z
N ASN A 1 -0.85 -20.81 -28.09
CA ASN A 1 0.06 -20.55 -29.22
C ASN A 1 1.47 -21.02 -28.87
N VAL A 2 2.15 -21.58 -29.85
CA VAL A 2 3.57 -21.99 -29.73
C VAL A 2 4.38 -21.05 -30.62
N ASN A 3 5.43 -20.45 -30.04
CA ASN A 3 6.39 -19.64 -30.78
C ASN A 3 7.80 -20.13 -30.42
N GLY A 4 8.40 -20.87 -31.34
CA GLY A 4 9.69 -21.52 -31.06
C GLY A 4 9.59 -22.52 -29.92
N THR A 5 10.35 -22.28 -28.83
CA THR A 5 10.36 -23.10 -27.61
C THR A 5 9.37 -22.60 -26.54
N THR A 6 8.61 -21.55 -26.81
CA THR A 6 7.69 -20.93 -25.84
C THR A 6 6.24 -21.31 -26.14
N VAL A 7 5.54 -21.84 -25.14
CA VAL A 7 4.10 -22.09 -25.15
C VAL A 7 3.42 -21.04 -24.30
N THR A 8 2.56 -20.21 -24.92
CA THR A 8 1.73 -19.23 -24.19
C THR A 8 0.36 -19.84 -23.94
N VAL A 9 -0.04 -19.89 -22.67
CA VAL A 9 -1.34 -20.35 -22.23
C VAL A 9 -2.17 -19.15 -21.83
N ASN A 10 -3.32 -18.95 -22.49
CA ASN A 10 -4.27 -17.90 -22.13
C ASN A 10 -5.41 -18.54 -21.30
N ALA A 11 -5.59 -18.08 -20.09
CA ALA A 11 -6.71 -18.49 -19.26
C ALA A 11 -8.01 -17.84 -19.76
N VAL A 12 -9.05 -18.65 -19.98
CA VAL A 12 -10.37 -18.20 -20.46
C VAL A 12 -11.48 -18.43 -19.41
N GLY A 13 -11.14 -19.04 -18.28
CA GLY A 13 -12.08 -19.32 -17.20
C GLY A 13 -11.44 -20.11 -16.06
N LYS A 14 -12.16 -20.23 -14.95
CA LYS A 14 -11.74 -21.02 -13.79
C LYS A 14 -11.65 -22.51 -14.14
N GLY A 15 -10.59 -23.16 -13.71
CA GLY A 15 -10.43 -24.60 -13.85
C GLY A 15 -8.98 -25.04 -13.81
N ASN A 16 -8.80 -26.34 -13.93
CA ASN A 16 -7.50 -26.98 -14.02
C ASN A 16 -7.31 -27.55 -15.42
N ALA A 17 -6.13 -27.39 -15.97
CA ALA A 17 -5.73 -27.98 -17.24
C ALA A 17 -4.36 -28.63 -17.11
N THR A 18 -4.16 -29.74 -17.82
CA THR A 18 -2.84 -30.35 -17.96
C THR A 18 -2.38 -30.15 -19.40
N ILE A 19 -1.25 -29.49 -19.55
CA ILE A 19 -0.59 -29.32 -20.85
C ILE A 19 0.37 -30.50 -21.00
N THR A 20 0.21 -31.27 -22.07
CA THR A 20 1.11 -32.36 -22.39
C THR A 20 1.90 -31.99 -23.63
N VAL A 21 3.21 -32.05 -23.53
CA VAL A 21 4.13 -31.93 -24.67
C VAL A 21 4.56 -33.33 -25.07
N SER A 22 4.32 -33.68 -26.33
CA SER A 22 4.72 -34.96 -26.92
C SER A 22 5.53 -34.69 -28.19
N VAL A 23 6.46 -35.57 -28.47
CA VAL A 23 7.21 -35.61 -29.73
C VAL A 23 6.89 -36.91 -30.42
N ALA A 24 6.45 -36.82 -31.66
CA ALA A 24 6.19 -38.01 -32.45
C ALA A 24 7.50 -38.75 -32.75
N GLU A 25 7.42 -40.09 -32.89
CA GLU A 25 8.52 -40.92 -33.35
C GLU A 25 8.93 -40.53 -34.77
N GLY A 26 10.22 -40.49 -35.06
CA GLY A 26 10.78 -40.23 -36.37
C GLY A 26 11.59 -41.39 -36.86
N THR A 27 12.00 -41.33 -38.14
CA THR A 27 12.69 -42.46 -38.82
C THR A 27 14.00 -42.87 -38.13
N ASN A 28 14.64 -41.96 -37.40
CA ASN A 28 15.95 -42.16 -36.76
C ASN A 28 15.95 -41.91 -35.24
N TYR A 29 14.79 -41.79 -34.60
CA TYR A 29 14.69 -41.62 -33.16
C TYR A 29 13.36 -42.15 -32.60
N THR A 30 13.38 -42.68 -31.39
CA THR A 30 12.18 -43.07 -30.66
C THR A 30 11.55 -41.88 -29.96
N ALA A 31 10.23 -41.87 -29.89
CA ALA A 31 9.53 -40.81 -29.17
C ALA A 31 9.95 -40.75 -27.69
N PRO A 32 10.38 -39.61 -27.16
CA PRO A 32 10.65 -39.46 -25.76
C PRO A 32 9.34 -39.51 -24.94
N ALA A 33 9.45 -39.81 -23.64
CA ALA A 33 8.29 -39.75 -22.76
C ALA A 33 7.68 -38.36 -22.72
N ASN A 34 6.37 -38.28 -22.77
CA ASN A 34 5.63 -37.01 -22.67
C ASN A 34 6.02 -36.24 -21.40
N LYS A 35 6.07 -34.94 -21.53
CA LYS A 35 6.21 -34.00 -20.40
C LYS A 35 4.88 -33.32 -20.15
N THR A 36 4.49 -33.21 -18.88
CA THR A 36 3.24 -32.56 -18.48
C THR A 36 3.51 -31.37 -17.57
N CYS A 37 2.67 -30.36 -17.69
CA CYS A 37 2.59 -29.21 -16.78
C CYS A 37 1.12 -29.01 -16.40
N SER A 38 0.83 -28.95 -15.10
CA SER A 38 -0.51 -28.63 -14.62
C SER A 38 -0.64 -27.13 -14.46
N VAL A 39 -1.75 -26.59 -14.96
CA VAL A 39 -2.12 -25.18 -14.85
C VAL A 39 -3.44 -25.12 -14.10
N SER A 40 -3.52 -24.31 -13.05
CA SER A 40 -4.74 -24.01 -12.31
C SER A 40 -5.09 -22.53 -12.47
N VAL A 41 -6.33 -22.26 -12.88
CA VAL A 41 -6.87 -20.91 -12.97
C VAL A 41 -7.91 -20.75 -11.87
N THR A 42 -7.66 -19.84 -10.94
CA THR A 42 -8.61 -19.41 -9.92
C THR A 42 -9.14 -18.03 -10.28
N LEU A 43 -10.45 -17.82 -10.14
CA LEU A 43 -11.04 -16.49 -10.25
C LEU A 43 -11.19 -15.89 -8.85
N PRO A 44 -11.05 -14.58 -8.71
CA PRO A 44 -11.33 -13.89 -7.45
C PRO A 44 -12.75 -14.16 -6.97
N THR A 45 -12.94 -14.25 -5.66
CA THR A 45 -14.27 -14.20 -5.06
C THR A 45 -14.67 -12.74 -4.82
N THR A 46 -15.97 -12.47 -4.74
CA THR A 46 -16.51 -11.12 -4.50
C THR A 46 -16.26 -10.62 -3.06
N THR A 47 -15.90 -11.51 -2.14
CA THR A 47 -15.47 -11.11 -0.79
C THR A 47 -13.96 -10.92 -0.79
N LEU A 48 -13.48 -9.68 -0.67
CA LEU A 48 -12.05 -9.36 -0.72
C LEU A 48 -11.23 -10.21 0.28
N ASN A 49 -11.76 -10.41 1.48
CA ASN A 49 -11.05 -11.14 2.55
C ASN A 49 -10.79 -12.62 2.22
N ASP A 50 -11.60 -13.22 1.36
CA ASP A 50 -11.51 -14.65 1.03
C ASP A 50 -10.47 -14.95 -0.07
N ASN A 51 -9.88 -13.91 -0.64
CA ASN A 51 -8.83 -14.03 -1.64
C ASN A 51 -7.45 -13.95 -0.99
N ASP A 52 -6.49 -14.70 -1.49
CA ASP A 52 -5.08 -14.50 -1.14
C ASP A 52 -4.51 -13.24 -1.81
N TRP A 53 -3.31 -12.85 -1.39
CA TRP A 53 -2.68 -11.62 -1.91
C TRP A 53 -2.22 -11.77 -3.37
N ASP A 54 -1.89 -12.97 -3.80
CA ASP A 54 -1.50 -13.22 -5.19
C ASP A 54 -2.71 -13.04 -6.12
N THR A 55 -3.87 -13.61 -5.78
CA THR A 55 -5.14 -13.42 -6.50
C THR A 55 -5.53 -11.94 -6.60
N ILE A 56 -5.38 -11.19 -5.49
CA ILE A 56 -5.67 -9.75 -5.46
C ILE A 56 -4.70 -8.99 -6.38
N SER A 57 -3.43 -9.34 -6.35
CA SER A 57 -2.40 -8.74 -7.19
C SER A 57 -2.61 -9.03 -8.67
N GLU A 58 -3.01 -10.26 -9.02
CA GLU A 58 -3.32 -10.67 -10.38
C GLU A 58 -4.52 -9.90 -10.94
N ALA A 59 -5.63 -9.80 -10.19
CA ALA A 59 -6.79 -9.01 -10.57
C ALA A 59 -6.45 -7.52 -10.75
N SER A 60 -5.62 -6.98 -9.86
CA SER A 60 -5.11 -5.62 -9.99
C SER A 60 -4.26 -5.44 -11.25
N ALA A 61 -3.34 -6.36 -11.52
CA ALA A 61 -2.47 -6.30 -12.70
C ALA A 61 -3.23 -6.43 -14.02
N ALA A 62 -4.30 -7.23 -14.01
CA ALA A 62 -5.22 -7.38 -15.14
C ALA A 62 -6.11 -6.14 -15.37
N GLY A 63 -6.21 -5.24 -14.38
CA GLY A 63 -7.11 -4.08 -14.44
C GLY A 63 -8.58 -4.42 -14.23
N THR A 64 -8.86 -5.55 -13.56
CA THR A 64 -10.21 -6.08 -13.33
C THR A 64 -10.60 -6.11 -11.84
N ALA A 65 -9.79 -5.53 -10.97
CA ALA A 65 -10.01 -5.61 -9.53
C ALA A 65 -11.34 -4.98 -9.09
N ASP A 66 -11.76 -3.91 -9.74
CA ASP A 66 -13.03 -3.20 -9.51
C ASP A 66 -14.26 -3.91 -10.09
N ASP A 67 -14.06 -4.98 -10.89
CA ASP A 67 -15.14 -5.91 -11.25
C ASP A 67 -15.56 -6.82 -10.10
N TYR A 68 -14.65 -7.03 -9.13
CA TYR A 68 -14.85 -7.95 -8.00
C TYR A 68 -15.08 -7.23 -6.68
N TRP A 69 -14.42 -6.10 -6.42
CA TRP A 69 -14.39 -5.42 -5.12
C TRP A 69 -14.71 -3.95 -5.25
N ALA A 70 -15.18 -3.38 -4.14
CA ALA A 70 -15.56 -1.98 -4.05
C ALA A 70 -14.61 -1.19 -3.13
N VAL A 71 -14.61 0.14 -3.30
CA VAL A 71 -13.94 1.05 -2.35
C VAL A 71 -14.53 0.87 -0.96
N GLY A 72 -13.67 0.67 0.03
CA GLY A 72 -14.05 0.39 1.41
C GLY A 72 -14.06 -1.08 1.79
N ASP A 73 -14.05 -2.02 0.82
CA ASP A 73 -13.92 -3.46 1.11
C ASP A 73 -12.64 -3.75 1.88
N THR A 74 -12.74 -4.73 2.77
CA THR A 74 -11.70 -4.99 3.77
C THR A 74 -11.07 -6.37 3.63
N LYS A 75 -9.78 -6.45 3.98
CA LYS A 75 -9.07 -7.71 4.17
C LYS A 75 -8.30 -7.70 5.48
N SER A 76 -8.44 -8.78 6.24
CA SER A 76 -7.74 -8.95 7.51
C SER A 76 -6.26 -9.23 7.29
N ILE A 77 -5.42 -8.59 8.10
CA ILE A 77 -3.99 -8.86 8.21
C ILE A 77 -3.59 -8.96 9.68
N VAL A 78 -2.49 -9.64 9.94
CA VAL A 78 -1.87 -9.68 11.28
C VAL A 78 -0.55 -8.94 11.22
N ILE A 79 -0.41 -7.88 12.01
CA ILE A 79 0.83 -7.14 12.17
C ILE A 79 1.55 -7.70 13.38
N ASN A 80 2.80 -8.13 13.20
CA ASN A 80 3.58 -8.73 14.27
C ASN A 80 5.06 -8.36 14.14
N GLY A 81 5.58 -7.65 15.12
CA GLY A 81 6.99 -7.23 15.14
C GLY A 81 7.25 -6.04 16.03
N ASN A 82 8.49 -5.60 16.05
CA ASN A 82 8.91 -4.36 16.69
C ASN A 82 8.94 -3.25 15.63
N VAL A 83 8.30 -2.12 15.93
CA VAL A 83 8.36 -0.93 15.09
C VAL A 83 8.95 0.20 15.91
N VAL A 84 10.21 0.53 15.65
CA VAL A 84 11.00 1.59 16.31
C VAL A 84 10.88 1.59 17.85
N GLY A 85 10.92 0.40 18.46
CA GLY A 85 10.80 0.24 19.90
C GLY A 85 9.40 -0.12 20.40
N PHE A 86 8.36 -0.05 19.55
CA PHE A 86 7.02 -0.52 19.88
C PHE A 86 6.85 -1.98 19.50
N GLY A 87 6.59 -2.83 20.47
CA GLY A 87 6.19 -4.21 20.24
C GLY A 87 4.74 -4.27 19.81
N ILE A 88 4.50 -4.67 18.56
CA ILE A 88 3.16 -4.99 18.06
C ILE A 88 3.07 -6.51 17.99
N THR A 89 2.24 -7.11 18.87
CA THR A 89 2.17 -8.56 18.97
C THR A 89 0.83 -9.05 18.44
N ASN A 90 0.89 -9.76 17.31
CA ASN A 90 -0.27 -10.42 16.68
C ASN A 90 -1.50 -9.51 16.56
N LEU A 91 -1.30 -8.25 16.23
CA LEU A 91 -2.37 -7.30 16.05
C LEU A 91 -3.16 -7.60 14.77
N THR A 92 -4.36 -8.08 14.93
CA THR A 92 -5.30 -8.28 13.81
C THR A 92 -6.01 -6.97 13.49
N VAL A 93 -5.79 -6.47 12.28
CA VAL A 93 -6.49 -5.28 11.75
C VAL A 93 -6.87 -5.54 10.30
N ASN A 94 -7.82 -4.77 9.80
CA ASN A 94 -8.16 -4.80 8.39
C ASN A 94 -7.39 -3.71 7.63
N VAL A 95 -6.93 -4.05 6.45
CA VAL A 95 -6.70 -3.07 5.37
C VAL A 95 -8.01 -2.86 4.63
N PHE A 96 -8.20 -1.70 4.04
CA PHE A 96 -9.40 -1.40 3.25
C PHE A 96 -9.03 -0.61 1.99
N ILE A 97 -9.81 -0.82 0.93
CA ILE A 97 -9.57 -0.19 -0.38
C ILE A 97 -9.89 1.31 -0.29
N LEU A 98 -8.89 2.15 -0.57
CA LEU A 98 -9.04 3.60 -0.72
C LEU A 98 -9.51 3.98 -2.12
N GLY A 99 -9.06 3.24 -3.11
CA GLY A 99 -9.39 3.48 -4.51
C GLY A 99 -8.65 2.54 -5.44
N PHE A 100 -9.20 2.43 -6.65
CA PHE A 100 -8.59 1.74 -7.78
C PHE A 100 -8.00 2.77 -8.72
N ASN A 101 -6.84 2.49 -9.30
CA ASN A 101 -6.18 3.35 -10.27
C ASN A 101 -6.09 4.83 -9.84
N HIS A 102 -5.92 5.05 -8.55
CA HIS A 102 -5.86 6.39 -7.99
C HIS A 102 -4.74 7.19 -8.64
N ASN A 103 -5.07 8.37 -9.20
CA ASN A 103 -4.12 9.28 -9.85
C ASN A 103 -3.17 8.56 -10.83
N ALA A 104 -3.72 7.66 -11.66
CA ALA A 104 -2.98 6.68 -12.44
C ALA A 104 -1.90 7.29 -13.35
N SER A 105 -2.13 8.51 -13.87
CA SER A 105 -1.16 9.21 -14.72
C SER A 105 0.15 9.57 -14.00
N ARG A 106 0.15 9.62 -12.67
CA ARG A 106 1.30 9.96 -11.83
C ARG A 106 1.77 8.79 -10.97
N GLU A 107 0.82 8.02 -10.45
CA GLU A 107 1.07 6.99 -9.45
C GLU A 107 1.13 5.58 -10.06
N GLY A 108 0.78 5.45 -11.34
CA GLY A 108 0.74 4.18 -12.07
C GLY A 108 -0.67 3.60 -12.14
N SER A 109 -0.94 2.92 -13.27
CA SER A 109 -2.19 2.19 -13.52
C SER A 109 -2.16 0.78 -12.92
N ASN A 110 -3.32 0.12 -12.91
CA ASN A 110 -3.50 -1.24 -12.43
C ASN A 110 -3.02 -1.39 -10.97
N ARG A 111 -3.50 -0.49 -10.11
CA ARG A 111 -3.16 -0.40 -8.69
C ARG A 111 -4.43 -0.40 -7.83
N ILE A 112 -4.37 -1.14 -6.74
CA ILE A 112 -5.31 -0.99 -5.63
C ILE A 112 -4.54 -0.28 -4.52
N HIS A 113 -5.05 0.85 -4.06
CA HIS A 113 -4.50 1.55 -2.90
C HIS A 113 -5.28 1.16 -1.66
N PHE A 114 -4.56 0.67 -0.67
CA PHE A 114 -5.12 0.27 0.61
C PHE A 114 -4.69 1.23 1.72
N GLN A 115 -5.56 1.42 2.70
CA GLN A 115 -5.18 1.98 4.00
C GLN A 115 -5.18 0.87 5.05
N ILE A 116 -4.15 0.87 5.90
CA ILE A 116 -4.06 -0.05 7.04
C ILE A 116 -4.80 0.58 8.22
N GLY A 117 -5.65 -0.18 8.88
CA GLY A 117 -6.24 0.18 10.16
C GLY A 117 -7.75 0.30 10.14
N LYS A 118 -8.43 -0.83 10.23
CA LYS A 118 -9.80 -0.93 10.72
C LYS A 118 -9.93 -2.11 11.70
N ILE A 119 -10.71 -1.92 12.76
CA ILE A 119 -11.20 -3.00 13.62
C ILE A 119 -12.71 -3.02 13.45
N GLY A 120 -13.23 -4.08 12.83
CA GLY A 120 -14.60 -4.06 12.31
C GLY A 120 -14.76 -2.94 11.28
N ALA A 121 -15.74 -2.08 11.48
CA ALA A 121 -15.99 -0.91 10.62
C ALA A 121 -15.25 0.37 11.09
N THR A 122 -14.60 0.36 12.25
CA THR A 122 -14.01 1.55 12.88
C THR A 122 -12.57 1.75 12.39
N PRO A 123 -12.23 2.90 11.77
CA PRO A 123 -10.85 3.24 11.44
C PRO A 123 -10.02 3.40 12.71
N VAL A 124 -8.84 2.78 12.73
CA VAL A 124 -7.93 2.85 13.88
C VAL A 124 -6.53 3.28 13.46
N ALA A 125 -5.87 4.01 14.34
CA ALA A 125 -4.46 4.26 14.26
C ALA A 125 -3.68 3.09 14.86
N LEU A 126 -2.57 2.69 14.23
CA LEU A 126 -1.75 1.56 14.67
C LEU A 126 -1.00 1.84 15.98
N CYS A 127 -0.84 3.10 16.32
CA CYS A 127 -0.27 3.54 17.58
C CYS A 127 -1.37 4.16 18.44
N ASP A 128 -1.56 3.66 19.63
CA ASP A 128 -2.62 4.07 20.56
C ASP A 128 -2.16 5.07 21.62
N SER A 129 -0.89 5.35 21.69
CA SER A 129 -0.35 6.40 22.53
C SER A 129 -0.26 7.73 21.78
N GLN A 130 -0.16 8.82 22.51
CA GLN A 130 -0.06 10.14 21.91
C GLN A 130 1.02 10.15 20.83
N TYR A 131 0.63 10.59 19.64
CA TYR A 131 1.58 10.96 18.63
C TYR A 131 2.37 12.11 19.17
N GLY A 132 3.52 11.81 19.70
CA GLY A 132 4.30 12.83 20.32
C GLY A 132 4.68 13.88 19.29
N SER A 133 4.55 15.12 19.68
CA SER A 133 5.55 16.11 19.34
C SER A 133 6.94 15.48 19.54
N SER A 134 7.94 15.97 18.87
CA SER A 134 9.33 15.65 19.15
C SER A 134 9.55 15.61 20.67
N GLY A 135 10.10 14.59 21.20
CA GLY A 135 10.32 14.46 22.65
C GLY A 135 9.36 13.55 23.39
N SER A 136 8.21 13.19 22.85
CA SER A 136 7.42 12.12 23.42
C SER A 136 8.08 10.78 23.20
N SER A 137 8.23 9.98 24.24
CA SER A 137 8.73 8.60 24.16
C SER A 137 7.67 7.62 23.66
N GLN A 138 6.47 8.09 23.38
CA GLN A 138 5.31 7.26 23.05
C GLN A 138 4.77 7.62 21.68
N GLY A 139 4.38 6.61 20.91
CA GLY A 139 3.84 6.77 19.58
C GLY A 139 4.87 6.92 18.46
N PHE A 140 4.39 6.85 17.24
CA PHE A 140 5.24 7.06 16.07
C PHE A 140 5.41 8.56 15.81
N ARG A 141 6.63 8.99 15.59
CA ARG A 141 6.97 10.38 15.34
C ARG A 141 7.14 10.64 13.86
N MET A 142 6.78 11.85 13.42
CA MET A 142 7.12 12.29 12.07
C MET A 142 8.65 12.45 11.93
N ASN A 143 9.30 13.09 12.91
CA ASN A 143 10.74 13.29 12.95
C ASN A 143 11.30 13.04 14.36
N THR A 144 12.61 12.93 14.50
CA THR A 144 13.31 12.73 15.78
C THR A 144 13.40 14.00 16.61
N SER A 145 13.17 15.16 15.99
CA SER A 145 13.10 16.49 16.61
C SER A 145 11.83 17.22 16.15
N ASN A 146 11.47 18.33 16.81
CA ASN A 146 10.33 19.15 16.44
C ASN A 146 10.67 19.99 15.21
N THR A 147 10.55 19.40 14.04
CA THR A 147 10.83 20.04 12.76
C THR A 147 10.12 19.31 11.64
N ASN A 148 9.74 20.02 10.59
CA ASN A 148 9.29 19.47 9.32
C ASN A 148 10.34 19.67 8.20
N ASN A 149 11.57 20.05 8.56
CA ASN A 149 12.65 20.27 7.61
C ASN A 149 12.95 19.00 6.80
N GLY A 150 13.04 19.14 5.48
CA GLY A 150 13.19 18.05 4.53
C GLY A 150 11.87 17.35 4.19
N GLY A 151 10.74 17.83 4.71
CA GLY A 151 9.39 17.36 4.40
C GLY A 151 9.22 15.86 4.53
N TRP A 152 8.37 15.30 3.67
CA TRP A 152 8.11 13.86 3.66
C TRP A 152 9.34 13.04 3.29
N ALA A 153 10.09 13.46 2.27
CA ALA A 153 11.23 12.67 1.74
C ALA A 153 12.27 12.33 2.79
N SER A 154 12.58 13.29 3.68
CA SER A 154 13.60 13.14 4.72
C SER A 154 13.04 12.69 6.07
N SER A 155 11.71 12.56 6.20
CA SER A 155 11.08 12.29 7.49
C SER A 155 11.51 10.93 8.07
N TYR A 156 11.69 10.91 9.39
CA TYR A 156 11.92 9.68 10.15
C TYR A 156 10.74 8.70 9.99
N MET A 157 9.52 9.21 9.91
CA MET A 157 8.32 8.43 9.65
C MET A 157 8.47 7.63 8.37
N ARG A 158 8.79 8.29 7.25
CA ARG A 158 8.91 7.64 5.94
C ARG A 158 10.03 6.60 5.93
N ASN A 159 11.23 7.02 6.35
CA ASN A 159 12.44 6.24 6.12
C ASN A 159 12.61 5.11 7.13
N THR A 160 12.25 5.36 8.41
CA THR A 160 12.51 4.43 9.50
C THR A 160 11.25 3.76 10.01
N VAL A 161 10.21 4.53 10.37
CA VAL A 161 8.98 3.95 10.94
C VAL A 161 8.25 3.09 9.92
N LEU A 162 7.97 3.64 8.74
CA LEU A 162 7.34 2.88 7.64
C LEU A 162 8.32 1.94 6.95
N GLY A 163 9.59 2.29 6.89
CA GLY A 163 10.64 1.41 6.36
C GLY A 163 10.89 1.55 4.86
N ASN A 164 10.57 2.70 4.25
CA ASN A 164 10.88 2.94 2.83
C ASN A 164 12.40 3.10 2.55
N GLY A 165 13.26 3.04 3.56
CA GLY A 165 14.70 2.86 3.39
C GLY A 165 15.10 1.46 2.91
N GLY A 166 14.18 0.48 2.97
CA GLY A 166 14.31 -0.87 2.46
C GLY A 166 13.29 -1.17 1.36
N THR A 167 13.15 -2.45 1.04
CA THR A 167 12.16 -2.96 0.07
C THR A 167 11.26 -4.00 0.74
N PRO A 168 10.08 -4.33 0.17
CA PRO A 168 9.22 -5.38 0.72
C PRO A 168 9.89 -6.76 0.81
N SER A 169 10.81 -7.08 -0.11
CA SER A 169 11.58 -8.33 -0.09
C SER A 169 12.76 -8.30 0.90
N SER A 170 13.28 -7.11 1.21
CA SER A 170 14.36 -6.88 2.18
C SER A 170 14.00 -5.68 3.06
N PRO A 171 13.02 -5.82 3.97
CA PRO A 171 12.54 -4.71 4.75
C PRO A 171 13.57 -4.26 5.80
N THR A 172 13.60 -2.95 6.03
CA THR A 172 14.39 -2.41 7.15
C THR A 172 13.90 -3.01 8.46
N ALA A 173 14.81 -3.57 9.23
CA ALA A 173 14.49 -4.15 10.54
C ALA A 173 13.83 -3.10 11.46
N ASN A 174 12.94 -3.55 12.33
CA ASN A 174 12.20 -2.68 13.26
C ASN A 174 11.38 -1.57 12.56
N SER A 175 10.87 -1.85 11.37
CA SER A 175 9.95 -0.96 10.66
C SER A 175 8.56 -1.60 10.55
N LEU A 176 7.55 -0.78 10.22
CA LEU A 176 6.20 -1.30 9.95
C LEU A 176 6.22 -2.27 8.77
N MET A 177 6.98 -2.00 7.72
CA MET A 177 7.12 -2.91 6.58
C MET A 177 7.60 -4.30 7.02
N ALA A 178 8.58 -4.37 7.93
CA ALA A 178 9.07 -5.64 8.46
C ALA A 178 8.03 -6.40 9.28
N ALA A 179 7.11 -5.68 9.93
CA ALA A 179 6.04 -6.26 10.75
C ALA A 179 4.81 -6.71 9.95
N LEU A 180 4.70 -6.34 8.67
CA LEU A 180 3.61 -6.78 7.78
C LEU A 180 3.78 -8.24 7.34
N PRO A 181 2.68 -8.95 7.05
CA PRO A 181 2.72 -10.32 6.52
C PRO A 181 3.58 -10.42 5.25
N SER A 182 4.39 -11.47 5.15
CA SER A 182 5.27 -11.68 3.99
C SER A 182 4.50 -11.83 2.68
N ALA A 183 3.34 -12.48 2.70
CA ALA A 183 2.48 -12.61 1.52
C ALA A 183 1.98 -11.24 1.00
N LEU A 184 1.60 -10.31 1.91
CA LEU A 184 1.28 -8.94 1.52
C LEU A 184 2.51 -8.24 0.94
N ARG A 185 3.65 -8.34 1.61
CA ARG A 185 4.90 -7.70 1.15
C ARG A 185 5.33 -8.17 -0.24
N ALA A 186 5.11 -9.46 -0.56
CA ALA A 186 5.49 -10.03 -1.85
C ALA A 186 4.81 -9.34 -3.05
N VAL A 187 3.61 -8.79 -2.86
CA VAL A 187 2.82 -8.15 -3.93
C VAL A 187 2.82 -6.63 -3.88
N MET A 188 3.44 -6.02 -2.85
CA MET A 188 3.52 -4.56 -2.74
C MET A 188 4.32 -3.96 -3.88
N LYS A 189 3.83 -2.86 -4.43
CA LYS A 189 4.48 -2.10 -5.50
C LYS A 189 4.70 -0.67 -5.04
N ALA A 190 5.85 -0.11 -5.41
CA ALA A 190 6.12 1.30 -5.15
C ALA A 190 5.18 2.19 -5.96
N VAL A 191 4.83 3.32 -5.38
CA VAL A 191 4.00 4.35 -6.01
C VAL A 191 4.69 5.71 -5.89
N THR A 192 4.54 6.53 -6.92
CA THR A 192 5.10 7.90 -6.93
C THR A 192 4.18 8.81 -6.13
N LYS A 193 4.70 9.41 -5.06
CA LYS A 193 3.98 10.39 -4.24
C LYS A 193 4.63 11.76 -4.34
N TYR A 194 3.83 12.79 -4.55
CA TYR A 194 4.27 14.18 -4.59
C TYR A 194 3.89 14.86 -3.28
N THR A 195 4.86 15.56 -2.69
CA THR A 195 4.69 16.26 -1.41
C THR A 195 5.71 17.39 -1.36
N ASP A 196 5.48 18.40 -0.54
CA ASP A 196 6.53 19.35 -0.18
C ASP A 196 7.63 18.61 0.57
N ASN A 197 8.80 18.53 -0.05
CA ASN A 197 9.95 17.82 0.46
C ASN A 197 11.05 18.76 0.99
N VAL A 198 10.70 20.02 1.21
CA VAL A 198 11.57 21.03 1.84
C VAL A 198 11.06 21.36 3.25
N GLY A 199 9.78 21.67 3.41
CA GLY A 199 9.22 22.11 4.69
C GLY A 199 9.90 23.38 5.21
N ASN A 200 10.12 23.46 6.51
CA ASN A 200 10.93 24.48 7.18
C ASN A 200 10.45 25.93 6.92
N ASP A 201 9.12 26.12 6.98
CA ASP A 201 8.51 27.45 6.77
C ASP A 201 8.90 28.14 5.44
N THR A 202 9.10 27.34 4.40
CA THR A 202 9.49 27.88 3.08
C THR A 202 8.33 28.42 2.28
N GLY A 203 7.10 28.36 2.82
CA GLY A 203 5.90 28.89 2.19
C GLY A 203 5.41 28.05 1.02
N ASN A 204 4.51 28.62 0.22
CA ASN A 204 3.93 27.98 -0.95
C ASN A 204 4.87 28.09 -2.16
N VAL A 205 5.82 27.17 -2.29
CA VAL A 205 6.80 27.16 -3.38
C VAL A 205 6.62 25.88 -4.21
N GLN A 206 6.40 26.04 -5.52
CA GLN A 206 6.13 24.93 -6.42
C GLN A 206 7.31 23.96 -6.51
N SER A 207 8.53 24.47 -6.58
CA SER A 207 9.74 23.64 -6.69
C SER A 207 10.01 22.77 -5.45
N ASN A 208 9.36 23.07 -4.31
CA ASN A 208 9.45 22.23 -3.11
C ASN A 208 8.62 20.94 -3.22
N VAL A 209 7.60 20.95 -4.11
CA VAL A 209 6.77 19.76 -4.32
C VAL A 209 7.45 18.83 -5.30
N THR A 210 8.09 17.82 -4.77
CA THR A 210 8.83 16.81 -5.52
C THR A 210 8.32 15.40 -5.22
N SER A 211 8.80 14.41 -5.98
CA SER A 211 8.31 13.04 -5.86
C SER A 211 9.19 12.17 -4.96
N THR A 212 8.55 11.21 -4.30
CA THR A 212 9.19 10.05 -3.68
C THR A 212 8.61 8.76 -4.27
N GLN A 213 9.36 7.66 -4.17
CA GLN A 213 8.88 6.30 -4.46
C GLN A 213 8.64 5.60 -3.12
N ASP A 214 7.40 5.22 -2.87
CA ASP A 214 7.01 4.70 -1.56
C ASP A 214 6.19 3.41 -1.69
N TYR A 215 6.51 2.41 -0.88
CA TYR A 215 5.70 1.21 -0.70
C TYR A 215 4.63 1.42 0.39
N LEU A 216 5.02 2.12 1.46
CA LEU A 216 4.13 2.57 2.53
C LEU A 216 4.22 4.10 2.63
N PHE A 217 3.08 4.75 2.73
CA PHE A 217 3.02 6.20 2.80
C PHE A 217 1.88 6.66 3.70
N LEU A 218 2.01 7.83 4.28
CA LEU A 218 0.90 8.55 4.87
C LEU A 218 0.13 9.27 3.77
N LEU A 219 -1.15 9.51 4.00
CA LEU A 219 -1.96 10.32 3.09
C LEU A 219 -1.57 11.80 3.19
N ALA A 220 -1.70 12.54 2.09
CA ALA A 220 -1.58 13.98 2.10
C ALA A 220 -2.89 14.65 2.52
N GLU A 221 -2.81 15.93 2.91
CA GLU A 221 -3.99 16.69 3.27
C GLU A 221 -5.03 16.71 2.14
N PHE A 222 -4.62 16.99 0.92
CA PHE A 222 -5.52 17.04 -0.24
C PHE A 222 -6.11 15.66 -0.56
N GLU A 223 -5.35 14.59 -0.41
CA GLU A 223 -5.83 13.22 -0.65
C GLU A 223 -6.96 12.79 0.30
N VAL A 224 -7.00 13.39 1.51
CA VAL A 224 -8.05 13.12 2.51
C VAL A 224 -9.22 14.08 2.39
N PHE A 225 -8.93 15.38 2.25
CA PHE A 225 -9.96 16.42 2.39
C PHE A 225 -10.50 16.94 1.05
N GLY A 226 -9.78 16.73 -0.07
CA GLY A 226 -10.11 17.34 -1.37
C GLY A 226 -9.87 18.84 -1.40
N THR A 227 -9.39 19.38 -0.30
CA THR A 227 -8.96 20.78 -0.12
C THR A 227 -7.68 20.79 0.70
N ARG A 228 -6.99 21.92 0.71
CA ARG A 228 -5.82 22.09 1.57
C ARG A 228 -6.01 23.32 2.43
N ASN A 229 -5.53 23.29 3.68
CA ASN A 229 -5.49 24.41 4.60
C ASN A 229 -4.04 24.73 5.01
N TRP A 230 -3.26 23.70 5.28
CA TRP A 230 -1.93 23.83 5.87
C TRP A 230 -0.80 23.27 4.99
N ALA A 231 -1.11 22.43 4.00
CA ALA A 231 -0.14 21.97 3.03
C ALA A 231 0.27 23.05 2.05
N ASN A 232 1.47 22.92 1.45
CA ASN A 232 1.88 23.73 0.32
C ASN A 232 0.81 23.68 -0.79
N SER A 233 0.38 24.86 -1.27
CA SER A 233 -0.73 24.97 -2.23
C SER A 233 -0.49 24.23 -3.54
N TYR A 234 0.76 24.06 -3.93
CA TYR A 234 1.11 23.36 -5.16
C TYR A 234 0.99 21.84 -5.05
N GLU A 235 0.86 21.26 -3.85
CA GLU A 235 0.60 19.82 -3.71
C GLU A 235 -0.69 19.40 -4.42
N GLN A 236 -1.75 20.23 -4.37
CA GLN A 236 -3.03 19.95 -5.04
C GLN A 236 -2.91 19.76 -6.56
N ASN A 237 -1.87 20.30 -7.20
CA ASN A 237 -1.63 20.12 -8.63
C ASN A 237 -1.14 18.72 -9.01
N TYR A 238 -0.74 17.95 -8.02
CA TYR A 238 -0.16 16.61 -8.18
C TYR A 238 -0.96 15.51 -7.49
N GLN A 239 -1.89 15.89 -6.63
CA GLN A 239 -2.65 14.97 -5.77
C GLN A 239 -4.12 14.94 -6.19
N VAL A 240 -4.79 13.85 -5.87
CA VAL A 240 -6.23 13.64 -6.08
C VAL A 240 -6.82 13.15 -4.77
N GLN A 241 -8.04 13.55 -4.43
CA GLN A 241 -8.72 12.99 -3.26
C GLN A 241 -9.05 11.52 -3.49
N TYR A 242 -8.77 10.67 -2.51
CA TYR A 242 -9.13 9.25 -2.59
C TYR A 242 -10.64 9.06 -2.64
N ALA A 243 -11.09 8.15 -3.50
CA ALA A 243 -12.50 7.83 -3.69
C ALA A 243 -13.21 7.48 -2.36
N TYR A 244 -12.52 6.78 -1.45
CA TYR A 244 -13.03 6.49 -0.11
C TYR A 244 -13.44 7.75 0.66
N TYR A 245 -12.60 8.77 0.68
CA TYR A 245 -12.88 10.03 1.39
C TYR A 245 -13.81 10.95 0.60
N GLN A 246 -13.77 10.88 -0.72
CA GLN A 246 -14.70 11.61 -1.59
C GLN A 246 -16.15 11.14 -1.39
N ALA A 247 -16.35 9.86 -1.09
CA ALA A 247 -17.64 9.28 -0.74
C ALA A 247 -18.17 9.70 0.65
N GLY A 248 -17.45 10.58 1.38
CA GLY A 248 -17.89 11.10 2.68
C GLY A 248 -17.57 10.20 3.88
N ASN A 249 -16.75 9.18 3.70
CA ASN A 249 -16.34 8.31 4.81
C ASN A 249 -15.58 9.09 5.89
N SER A 250 -15.67 8.59 7.13
CA SER A 250 -15.08 9.22 8.32
C SER A 250 -13.56 9.41 8.17
N ARG A 251 -13.08 10.57 8.58
CA ARG A 251 -11.66 10.94 8.70
C ARG A 251 -11.15 10.81 10.14
N ILE A 252 -11.99 10.34 11.03
CA ILE A 252 -11.66 10.14 12.45
C ILE A 252 -11.09 8.74 12.60
N ALA A 253 -9.90 8.65 13.21
CA ALA A 253 -9.33 7.39 13.63
C ALA A 253 -9.41 7.25 15.16
N TYR A 254 -9.46 6.02 15.61
CA TYR A 254 -9.52 5.67 17.03
C TYR A 254 -8.26 4.89 17.44
N ARG A 255 -8.03 4.75 18.73
CA ARG A 255 -6.97 3.88 19.22
C ARG A 255 -7.26 2.43 18.86
N HIS A 256 -6.26 1.68 18.43
CA HIS A 256 -6.47 0.26 18.14
C HIS A 256 -6.74 -0.59 19.39
N THR A 257 -6.28 -0.13 20.56
CA THR A 257 -6.56 -0.77 21.84
C THR A 257 -7.88 -0.32 22.47
N SER A 258 -8.48 0.77 21.96
CA SER A 258 -9.74 1.31 22.47
C SER A 258 -10.48 2.11 21.39
N THR A 259 -11.34 1.44 20.65
CA THR A 259 -12.14 2.05 19.57
C THR A 259 -13.14 3.13 20.03
N ALA A 260 -13.25 3.38 21.35
CA ALA A 260 -14.02 4.48 21.91
C ALA A 260 -13.22 5.80 22.02
N SER A 261 -11.89 5.77 21.87
CA SER A 261 -11.01 6.93 22.05
C SER A 261 -10.48 7.41 20.72
N ALA A 262 -11.00 8.53 20.22
CA ALA A 262 -10.48 9.16 19.01
C ALA A 262 -9.04 9.66 19.22
N VAL A 263 -8.23 9.59 18.16
CA VAL A 263 -6.85 10.05 18.15
C VAL A 263 -6.56 10.84 16.89
N TRP A 264 -5.60 11.71 16.97
CA TRP A 264 -5.04 12.38 15.82
C TRP A 264 -4.14 11.39 15.05
N TRP A 265 -4.01 11.60 13.76
CA TRP A 265 -3.13 10.82 12.91
C TRP A 265 -2.37 11.72 11.95
N TRP A 266 -1.17 11.29 11.61
CA TRP A 266 -0.26 12.05 10.78
C TRP A 266 -0.68 12.04 9.31
N LEU A 267 -0.53 13.18 8.67
CA LEU A 267 -0.50 13.32 7.22
C LEU A 267 0.94 13.57 6.77
N ARG A 268 1.27 13.25 5.52
CA ARG A 268 2.63 13.47 5.02
C ARG A 268 2.92 14.92 4.61
N SER A 269 1.88 15.71 4.32
CA SER A 269 2.05 17.12 3.95
C SER A 269 2.59 17.91 5.13
N PRO A 270 3.79 18.52 5.02
CA PRO A 270 4.25 19.45 6.06
C PRO A 270 3.40 20.73 6.05
N ASN A 271 3.30 21.34 7.21
CA ASN A 271 2.70 22.67 7.31
C ASN A 271 3.65 23.69 6.63
N TYR A 272 3.12 24.49 5.71
CA TYR A 272 3.91 25.44 4.93
C TYR A 272 4.34 26.68 5.69
N THR A 273 3.78 26.91 6.89
CA THR A 273 4.05 28.10 7.74
C THR A 273 4.76 27.77 9.06
N ASN A 274 5.04 26.50 9.35
CA ASN A 274 5.65 26.07 10.61
C ASN A 274 6.80 25.09 10.37
N THR A 275 7.78 25.14 11.23
CA THR A 275 8.93 24.21 11.27
C THR A 275 8.66 22.93 12.06
#